data_1e0c11e188aebe13b409f23ad29625b8
#
_entry.id   1e0c11e188aebe13b409f23ad29625b8
#
_cell.length_a   1.000
_cell.length_b   1.000
_cell.length_c   1.000
_cell.angle_alpha   90.00
_cell.angle_beta   90.00
_cell.angle_gamma   90.00
#
_symmetry.space_group_name_H-M   'P 1'
#
loop_
_entity.id
_entity.type
_entity.pdbx_description
1 polymer ?
#
loop_
_entity_poly.entity_id
_entity_poly.type
_entity_poly.pdbx_seq_one_letter_code
_entity_poly.pdbx_strand_id
1 'polypeptide(L)'
;MFRTKTVEQSIRDTEEPEHALKKSLSAWDLTVFGVGVIIGTGIFVLTGKVAKENAGPATALAFVAAGIVCALAALCYAEFASTVPVAGSAYTFAYASIGELPAWIIGWDLVLEFALGTAVVAVGWSGYVRSLMDNAGWHLPAWMEGPDAPGGTFDILAFFLVLVLTAILVVGMKLSARITALVVAIKVTVVMIVIIAGLFFVVGDNYKPFIPDAVTPEGGGSNWDSPLVQLLFGYEPTNFGVMGIFTAASVVFFAFIGFDVVATAAEETKLPQRDMPRGILGSLLICTVLYVAVALVVTGMQHYTELSTSAPLADAFKSVGHPFYAGVISFGAAVGLTTVCLILLLGQTRVFFAMSRDGLLPRFFSVTHPRFKTPYRPTILLGVVIAIVAGFTSINELATLVNIGTLFAFVMVAAGVIILRRTRPDLHRAFRTPWVPVLPILSIAASLWLMLNLPGETWFRFAVWMAIGIVVYFLYGRSHSRLGRMGADAKY
;
A
#
# COMPACT_ATOMS: atom_id res chain seq x y z
N MET A 1 -12.04 26.09 -6.88
CA MET A 1 -12.24 24.70 -6.49
C MET A 1 -11.87 23.72 -7.60
N PHE A 2 -12.28 23.95 -8.83
CA PHE A 2 -11.98 23.10 -9.99
C PHE A 2 -10.92 23.71 -10.92
N ARG A 3 -9.91 24.38 -10.36
CA ARG A 3 -8.77 24.89 -11.12
C ARG A 3 -7.87 23.71 -11.43
N THR A 4 -7.53 23.50 -12.70
CA THR A 4 -6.66 22.42 -13.13
C THR A 4 -5.27 22.99 -13.47
N LYS A 5 -4.22 22.28 -13.12
CA LYS A 5 -2.87 22.51 -13.60
C LYS A 5 -2.75 21.80 -14.95
N THR A 6 -2.40 22.50 -16.04
CA THR A 6 -2.32 21.82 -17.34
C THR A 6 -1.22 20.76 -17.36
N VAL A 7 -1.41 19.72 -18.18
CA VAL A 7 -0.42 18.64 -18.34
C VAL A 7 0.93 19.22 -18.80
N GLU A 8 0.88 20.17 -19.74
CA GLU A 8 2.06 20.83 -20.29
C GLU A 8 2.79 21.69 -19.21
N GLN A 9 2.03 22.32 -18.33
CA GLN A 9 2.60 23.08 -17.21
C GLN A 9 3.25 22.14 -16.18
N SER A 10 2.59 21.00 -15.90
CA SER A 10 3.12 20.00 -14.98
C SER A 10 4.45 19.42 -15.49
N ILE A 11 4.55 19.14 -16.79
CA ILE A 11 5.78 18.62 -17.43
C ILE A 11 6.87 19.71 -17.43
N ARG A 12 6.54 20.95 -17.77
CA ARG A 12 7.53 22.05 -17.75
C ARG A 12 8.16 22.26 -16.39
N ASP A 13 7.38 22.17 -15.31
CA ASP A 13 7.89 22.34 -13.95
C ASP A 13 8.93 21.26 -13.57
N THR A 14 8.94 20.09 -14.25
CA THR A 14 9.93 19.02 -14.03
C THR A 14 11.19 19.16 -14.88
N GLU A 15 11.13 19.97 -15.95
CA GLU A 15 12.25 20.20 -16.87
C GLU A 15 13.13 21.39 -16.45
N GLU A 16 12.75 22.15 -15.41
CA GLU A 16 13.57 23.22 -14.86
C GLU A 16 14.92 22.66 -14.36
N PRO A 17 16.07 23.24 -14.74
CA PRO A 17 17.41 22.69 -14.44
C PRO A 17 17.67 22.42 -12.96
N GLU A 18 17.01 23.17 -12.07
CA GLU A 18 17.16 23.02 -10.61
C GLU A 18 16.39 21.82 -10.04
N HIS A 19 15.46 21.25 -10.82
CA HIS A 19 14.54 20.18 -10.39
C HIS A 19 14.62 18.92 -11.25
N ALA A 20 15.33 18.95 -12.39
CA ALA A 20 15.41 17.85 -13.33
C ALA A 20 16.13 16.62 -12.72
N LEU A 21 15.43 15.46 -12.71
CA LEU A 21 15.98 14.19 -12.26
C LEU A 21 16.70 13.46 -13.42
N LYS A 22 17.69 12.64 -13.08
CA LYS A 22 18.42 11.84 -14.08
C LYS A 22 17.57 10.71 -14.59
N LYS A 23 17.22 10.74 -15.89
CA LYS A 23 16.48 9.65 -16.56
C LYS A 23 17.37 8.42 -16.74
N SER A 24 17.23 7.43 -15.88
CA SER A 24 18.07 6.23 -15.86
C SER A 24 17.29 4.90 -15.89
N LEU A 25 16.03 4.90 -15.47
CA LEU A 25 15.24 3.68 -15.29
C LEU A 25 14.66 3.15 -16.60
N SER A 26 14.79 1.85 -16.84
CA SER A 26 14.15 1.09 -17.92
C SER A 26 12.86 0.42 -17.41
N ALA A 27 12.08 -0.20 -18.32
CA ALA A 27 10.91 -1.00 -17.97
C ALA A 27 11.24 -2.12 -16.98
N TRP A 28 12.40 -2.76 -17.13
CA TRP A 28 12.84 -3.81 -16.22
C TRP A 28 13.17 -3.26 -14.82
N ASP A 29 13.88 -2.13 -14.76
CA ASP A 29 14.17 -1.48 -13.48
C ASP A 29 12.89 -1.09 -12.74
N LEU A 30 11.88 -0.58 -13.47
CA LEU A 30 10.56 -0.26 -12.92
C LEU A 30 9.81 -1.50 -12.44
N THR A 31 9.90 -2.62 -13.19
CA THR A 31 9.29 -3.89 -12.77
C THR A 31 9.96 -4.40 -11.49
N VAL A 32 11.29 -4.40 -11.43
CA VAL A 32 12.04 -4.80 -10.22
C VAL A 32 11.72 -3.87 -9.05
N PHE A 33 11.66 -2.57 -9.28
CA PHE A 33 11.27 -1.59 -8.27
C PHE A 33 9.84 -1.88 -7.75
N GLY A 34 8.88 -2.10 -8.67
CA GLY A 34 7.50 -2.43 -8.31
C GLY A 34 7.40 -3.72 -7.50
N VAL A 35 8.03 -4.80 -7.95
CA VAL A 35 8.11 -6.07 -7.19
C VAL A 35 8.71 -5.83 -5.80
N GLY A 36 9.73 -4.98 -5.71
CA GLY A 36 10.38 -4.63 -4.44
C GLY A 36 9.49 -3.87 -3.47
N VAL A 37 8.59 -3.02 -3.96
CA VAL A 37 7.64 -2.29 -3.11
C VAL A 37 6.43 -3.15 -2.77
N ILE A 38 5.88 -3.88 -3.75
CA ILE A 38 4.68 -4.70 -3.59
C ILE A 38 4.94 -5.89 -2.66
N ILE A 39 6.07 -6.61 -2.77
CA ILE A 39 6.41 -7.72 -1.85
C ILE A 39 6.75 -7.15 -0.46
N GLY A 40 5.75 -7.13 0.40
CA GLY A 40 5.77 -6.58 1.77
C GLY A 40 4.99 -7.43 2.75
N THR A 41 4.50 -6.81 3.81
CA THR A 41 3.73 -7.45 4.90
C THR A 41 2.50 -8.21 4.39
N GLY A 42 1.92 -7.79 3.27
CA GLY A 42 0.76 -8.46 2.69
C GLY A 42 0.98 -9.95 2.43
N ILE A 43 2.08 -10.33 1.77
CA ILE A 43 2.40 -11.73 1.52
C ILE A 43 2.98 -12.41 2.77
N PHE A 44 3.85 -11.70 3.51
CA PHE A 44 4.56 -12.30 4.63
C PHE A 44 3.68 -12.54 5.86
N VAL A 45 2.67 -11.68 6.14
CA VAL A 45 1.85 -11.74 7.35
C VAL A 45 0.37 -11.96 7.06
N LEU A 46 -0.23 -11.13 6.17
CA LEU A 46 -1.68 -11.16 5.96
C LEU A 46 -2.16 -12.48 5.34
N THR A 47 -1.32 -13.18 4.59
CA THR A 47 -1.65 -14.50 4.01
C THR A 47 -2.09 -15.50 5.09
N GLY A 48 -1.34 -15.64 6.18
CA GLY A 48 -1.70 -16.56 7.27
C GLY A 48 -2.87 -16.06 8.10
N LYS A 49 -2.88 -14.76 8.41
CA LYS A 49 -3.95 -14.15 9.20
C LYS A 49 -5.30 -14.30 8.50
N VAL A 50 -5.39 -13.92 7.24
CA VAL A 50 -6.64 -14.00 6.46
C VAL A 50 -7.08 -15.43 6.19
N ALA A 51 -6.13 -16.37 6.00
CA ALA A 51 -6.46 -17.77 5.89
C ALA A 51 -7.11 -18.30 7.18
N LYS A 52 -6.57 -17.90 8.34
CA LYS A 52 -7.10 -18.31 9.64
C LYS A 52 -8.45 -17.71 9.97
N GLU A 53 -8.65 -16.43 9.67
CA GLU A 53 -9.79 -15.65 10.17
C GLU A 53 -10.95 -15.54 9.17
N ASN A 54 -10.67 -15.58 7.85
CA ASN A 54 -11.67 -15.19 6.84
C ASN A 54 -11.97 -16.22 5.76
N ALA A 55 -10.96 -16.91 5.18
CA ALA A 55 -11.15 -17.65 3.94
C ALA A 55 -10.61 -19.08 3.93
N GLY A 56 -9.82 -19.50 4.91
CA GLY A 56 -9.17 -20.80 4.90
C GLY A 56 -8.26 -20.98 3.67
N PRO A 57 -8.21 -22.19 3.07
CA PRO A 57 -7.45 -22.44 1.84
C PRO A 57 -7.87 -21.56 0.65
N ALA A 58 -9.14 -21.09 0.63
CA ALA A 58 -9.66 -20.19 -0.41
C ALA A 58 -9.03 -18.78 -0.39
N THR A 59 -8.10 -18.48 0.53
CA THR A 59 -7.30 -17.26 0.52
C THR A 59 -6.57 -17.06 -0.82
N ALA A 60 -6.21 -18.15 -1.51
CA ALA A 60 -5.66 -18.06 -2.87
C ALA A 60 -6.65 -17.38 -3.85
N LEU A 61 -7.95 -17.67 -3.75
CA LEU A 61 -8.99 -17.00 -4.55
C LEU A 61 -9.15 -15.53 -4.16
N ALA A 62 -8.98 -15.21 -2.87
CA ALA A 62 -8.99 -13.82 -2.41
C ALA A 62 -7.86 -13.01 -3.05
N PHE A 63 -6.65 -13.57 -3.17
CA PHE A 63 -5.54 -12.93 -3.89
C PHE A 63 -5.83 -12.77 -5.39
N VAL A 64 -6.47 -13.75 -6.02
CA VAL A 64 -6.90 -13.62 -7.44
C VAL A 64 -7.91 -12.48 -7.58
N ALA A 65 -8.92 -12.42 -6.71
CA ALA A 65 -9.94 -11.36 -6.75
C ALA A 65 -9.32 -9.97 -6.55
N ALA A 66 -8.48 -9.80 -5.52
CA ALA A 66 -7.76 -8.55 -5.27
C ALA A 66 -6.83 -8.18 -6.44
N GLY A 67 -6.12 -9.17 -7.02
CA GLY A 67 -5.26 -8.97 -8.19
C GLY A 67 -6.02 -8.50 -9.43
N ILE A 68 -7.24 -8.99 -9.66
CA ILE A 68 -8.11 -8.53 -10.74
C ILE A 68 -8.50 -7.07 -10.53
N VAL A 69 -8.91 -6.69 -9.32
CA VAL A 69 -9.24 -5.28 -8.99
C VAL A 69 -8.05 -4.38 -9.23
N CYS A 70 -6.86 -4.80 -8.75
CA CYS A 70 -5.62 -4.08 -8.97
C CYS A 70 -5.25 -3.98 -10.46
N ALA A 71 -5.48 -5.03 -11.26
CA ALA A 71 -5.20 -5.01 -12.69
C ALA A 71 -6.08 -4.00 -13.45
N LEU A 72 -7.36 -3.92 -13.10
CA LEU A 72 -8.28 -2.91 -13.67
C LEU A 72 -7.82 -1.48 -13.34
N ALA A 73 -7.44 -1.23 -12.09
CA ALA A 73 -6.91 0.06 -11.66
C ALA A 73 -5.55 0.37 -12.30
N ALA A 74 -4.63 -0.61 -12.34
CA ALA A 74 -3.30 -0.47 -12.91
C ALA A 74 -3.32 -0.06 -14.40
N LEU A 75 -4.31 -0.52 -15.18
CA LEU A 75 -4.52 -0.07 -16.56
C LEU A 75 -4.87 1.42 -16.64
N CYS A 76 -5.68 1.93 -15.69
CA CYS A 76 -6.00 3.35 -15.59
C CYS A 76 -4.77 4.17 -15.15
N TYR A 77 -4.01 3.70 -14.17
CA TYR A 77 -2.75 4.30 -13.73
C TYR A 77 -1.71 4.34 -14.86
N ALA A 78 -1.60 3.28 -15.66
CA ALA A 78 -0.67 3.19 -16.78
C ALA A 78 -0.96 4.26 -17.84
N GLU A 79 -2.23 4.56 -18.12
CA GLU A 79 -2.61 5.66 -19.02
C GLU A 79 -2.18 7.01 -18.46
N PHE A 80 -2.46 7.29 -17.19
CA PHE A 80 -2.03 8.54 -16.57
C PHE A 80 -0.51 8.68 -16.52
N ALA A 81 0.20 7.66 -16.04
CA ALA A 81 1.65 7.69 -15.91
C ALA A 81 2.37 7.85 -17.26
N SER A 82 1.77 7.36 -18.35
CA SER A 82 2.30 7.56 -19.71
C SER A 82 1.94 8.92 -20.32
N THR A 83 0.82 9.54 -19.89
CA THR A 83 0.31 10.81 -20.41
C THR A 83 0.84 12.00 -19.62
N VAL A 84 0.97 11.86 -18.29
CA VAL A 84 1.45 12.88 -17.35
C VAL A 84 2.63 12.31 -16.57
N PRO A 85 3.83 12.21 -17.18
CA PRO A 85 5.00 11.57 -16.58
C PRO A 85 5.66 12.48 -15.53
N VAL A 86 4.93 12.79 -14.46
CA VAL A 86 5.34 13.66 -13.36
C VAL A 86 5.26 12.87 -12.05
N ALA A 87 6.25 13.05 -11.16
CA ALA A 87 6.21 12.48 -9.81
C ALA A 87 5.04 13.06 -9.01
N GLY A 88 4.38 12.22 -8.23
CA GLY A 88 3.25 12.62 -7.39
C GLY A 88 2.04 11.69 -7.48
N SER A 89 2.13 10.63 -8.33
CA SER A 89 1.09 9.60 -8.43
C SER A 89 -0.32 10.19 -8.61
N ALA A 90 -1.31 9.61 -7.96
CA ALA A 90 -2.72 10.00 -8.05
C ALA A 90 -3.00 11.48 -7.72
N TYR A 91 -2.22 12.10 -6.82
CA TYR A 91 -2.33 13.53 -6.49
C TYR A 91 -2.14 14.40 -7.75
N THR A 92 -1.04 14.21 -8.47
CA THR A 92 -0.74 14.98 -9.68
C THR A 92 -1.73 14.70 -10.80
N PHE A 93 -2.16 13.43 -10.93
CA PHE A 93 -3.16 13.03 -11.92
C PHE A 93 -4.51 13.72 -11.70
N ALA A 94 -4.97 13.80 -10.44
CA ALA A 94 -6.18 14.50 -10.09
C ALA A 94 -6.08 16.01 -10.31
N TYR A 95 -4.91 16.59 -10.02
CA TYR A 95 -4.67 18.02 -10.24
C TYR A 95 -4.75 18.39 -11.73
N ALA A 96 -4.26 17.51 -12.60
CA ALA A 96 -4.30 17.71 -14.04
C ALA A 96 -5.67 17.41 -14.66
N SER A 97 -6.49 16.53 -14.07
CA SER A 97 -7.72 16.02 -14.69
C SER A 97 -9.00 16.57 -14.10
N ILE A 98 -9.10 16.65 -12.78
CA ILE A 98 -10.35 16.94 -12.06
C ILE A 98 -10.30 18.32 -11.37
N GLY A 99 -9.13 18.70 -10.84
CA GLY A 99 -8.91 20.01 -10.22
C GLY A 99 -8.34 19.97 -8.81
N GLU A 100 -8.18 21.16 -8.22
CA GLU A 100 -7.45 21.39 -6.97
C GLU A 100 -8.06 20.67 -5.76
N LEU A 101 -9.39 20.75 -5.57
CA LEU A 101 -10.04 20.10 -4.42
C LEU A 101 -9.96 18.58 -4.48
N PRO A 102 -10.27 17.90 -5.61
CA PRO A 102 -10.03 16.47 -5.74
C PRO A 102 -8.56 16.08 -5.55
N ALA A 103 -7.62 16.87 -6.06
CA ALA A 103 -6.20 16.65 -5.84
C ALA A 103 -5.84 16.74 -4.34
N TRP A 104 -6.35 17.76 -3.64
CA TRP A 104 -6.18 17.88 -2.19
C TRP A 104 -6.70 16.65 -1.45
N ILE A 105 -7.91 16.20 -1.78
CA ILE A 105 -8.54 15.02 -1.18
C ILE A 105 -7.65 13.79 -1.35
N ILE A 106 -7.17 13.54 -2.57
CA ILE A 106 -6.26 12.41 -2.84
C ILE A 106 -4.91 12.61 -2.14
N GLY A 107 -4.34 13.81 -2.15
CA GLY A 107 -3.08 14.07 -1.43
C GLY A 107 -3.20 13.84 0.08
N TRP A 108 -4.33 14.24 0.68
CA TRP A 108 -4.65 14.01 2.08
C TRP A 108 -4.83 12.52 2.39
N ASP A 109 -5.45 11.78 1.47
CA ASP A 109 -5.62 10.33 1.53
C ASP A 109 -4.27 9.61 1.41
N LEU A 110 -3.41 9.98 0.46
CA LEU A 110 -2.06 9.42 0.31
C LEU A 110 -1.19 9.63 1.56
N VAL A 111 -1.37 10.75 2.28
CA VAL A 111 -0.68 10.95 3.56
C VAL A 111 -1.10 9.89 4.57
N LEU A 112 -2.39 9.56 4.66
CA LEU A 112 -2.88 8.48 5.52
C LEU A 112 -2.36 7.13 5.05
N GLU A 113 -2.50 6.84 3.77
CA GLU A 113 -2.11 5.57 3.15
C GLU A 113 -0.63 5.23 3.43
N PHE A 114 0.29 6.13 3.12
CA PHE A 114 1.72 5.90 3.37
C PHE A 114 2.07 5.86 4.85
N ALA A 115 1.41 6.66 5.70
CA ALA A 115 1.61 6.64 7.14
C ALA A 115 1.25 5.28 7.73
N LEU A 116 0.00 4.87 7.49
CA LEU A 116 -0.52 3.61 8.03
C LEU A 116 0.13 2.41 7.35
N GLY A 117 0.42 2.49 6.03
CA GLY A 117 1.19 1.47 5.32
C GLY A 117 2.57 1.24 5.94
N THR A 118 3.27 2.32 6.32
CA THR A 118 4.53 2.23 7.06
C THR A 118 4.33 1.53 8.41
N ALA A 119 3.27 1.85 9.15
CA ALA A 119 2.96 1.22 10.43
C ALA A 119 2.64 -0.27 10.28
N VAL A 120 1.81 -0.67 9.29
CA VAL A 120 1.54 -2.10 8.98
C VAL A 120 2.82 -2.88 8.72
N VAL A 121 3.71 -2.28 7.90
CA VAL A 121 4.98 -2.93 7.55
C VAL A 121 5.89 -3.05 8.76
N ALA A 122 5.92 -2.05 9.64
CA ALA A 122 6.70 -2.07 10.87
C ALA A 122 6.20 -3.13 11.86
N VAL A 123 4.88 -3.27 12.05
CA VAL A 123 4.28 -4.32 12.88
C VAL A 123 4.57 -5.71 12.31
N GLY A 124 4.42 -5.89 10.98
CA GLY A 124 4.78 -7.14 10.33
C GLY A 124 6.27 -7.48 10.47
N TRP A 125 7.16 -6.50 10.36
CA TRP A 125 8.59 -6.66 10.60
C TRP A 125 8.87 -7.11 12.03
N SER A 126 8.21 -6.50 13.02
CA SER A 126 8.32 -6.86 14.44
C SER A 126 8.03 -8.36 14.66
N GLY A 127 6.98 -8.89 14.05
CA GLY A 127 6.62 -10.32 14.14
C GLY A 127 7.75 -11.24 13.65
N TYR A 128 8.40 -10.92 12.53
CA TYR A 128 9.51 -11.71 12.01
C TYR A 128 10.78 -11.58 12.84
N VAL A 129 11.07 -10.40 13.37
CA VAL A 129 12.22 -10.20 14.29
C VAL A 129 11.98 -10.94 15.60
N ARG A 130 10.77 -10.94 16.15
CA ARG A 130 10.42 -11.78 17.31
C ARG A 130 10.66 -13.25 17.02
N SER A 131 10.20 -13.75 15.87
CA SER A 131 10.47 -15.13 15.46
C SER A 131 11.97 -15.47 15.42
N LEU A 132 12.83 -14.53 15.01
CA LEU A 132 14.30 -14.70 15.07
C LEU A 132 14.82 -14.70 16.52
N MET A 133 14.32 -13.81 17.36
CA MET A 133 14.71 -13.72 18.76
C MET A 133 14.34 -15.00 19.53
N ASP A 134 13.11 -15.50 19.31
CA ASP A 134 12.63 -16.76 19.90
C ASP A 134 13.49 -17.96 19.50
N ASN A 135 13.89 -18.02 18.23
CA ASN A 135 14.81 -19.05 17.74
C ASN A 135 16.20 -18.98 18.40
N ALA A 136 16.62 -17.79 18.85
CA ALA A 136 17.85 -17.57 19.60
C ALA A 136 17.70 -17.74 21.11
N GLY A 137 16.49 -18.06 21.60
CA GLY A 137 16.17 -18.19 23.02
C GLY A 137 15.95 -16.85 23.75
N TRP A 138 15.74 -15.78 23.00
CA TRP A 138 15.48 -14.43 23.54
C TRP A 138 13.99 -14.13 23.45
N HIS A 139 13.32 -13.94 24.59
CA HIS A 139 11.91 -13.64 24.66
C HIS A 139 11.67 -12.23 25.19
N LEU A 140 10.81 -11.48 24.53
CA LEU A 140 10.36 -10.19 25.04
C LEU A 140 9.29 -10.40 26.11
N PRO A 141 9.15 -9.46 27.06
CA PRO A 141 7.98 -9.42 27.92
C PRO A 141 6.69 -9.26 27.09
N ALA A 142 5.63 -10.00 27.43
CA ALA A 142 4.39 -10.03 26.66
C ALA A 142 3.84 -8.64 26.30
N TRP A 143 3.86 -7.70 27.25
CA TRP A 143 3.36 -6.34 27.03
C TRP A 143 4.12 -5.55 25.93
N MET A 144 5.34 -5.95 25.56
CA MET A 144 6.17 -5.35 24.50
C MET A 144 5.92 -5.96 23.10
N GLU A 145 5.08 -6.98 23.01
CA GLU A 145 4.88 -7.73 21.76
C GLU A 145 3.80 -7.15 20.86
N GLY A 146 3.13 -6.08 21.29
CA GLY A 146 2.10 -5.40 20.50
C GLY A 146 0.69 -5.95 20.69
N PRO A 147 -0.34 -5.21 20.26
CA PRO A 147 -1.75 -5.54 20.49
C PRO A 147 -2.20 -6.86 19.85
N ASP A 148 -1.51 -7.32 18.81
CA ASP A 148 -1.82 -8.59 18.10
C ASP A 148 -1.35 -9.83 18.86
N ALA A 149 -0.52 -9.68 19.90
CA ALA A 149 0.00 -10.78 20.72
C ALA A 149 -0.84 -10.98 22.00
N PRO A 150 -0.99 -12.22 22.51
CA PRO A 150 -1.69 -12.47 23.77
C PRO A 150 -1.05 -11.73 24.96
N GLY A 151 -1.79 -10.79 25.56
CA GLY A 151 -1.29 -9.95 26.66
C GLY A 151 -0.36 -8.80 26.24
N GLY A 152 -0.21 -8.60 24.91
CA GLY A 152 0.55 -7.49 24.35
C GLY A 152 -0.23 -6.20 24.37
N THR A 153 0.48 -5.07 24.56
CA THR A 153 -0.12 -3.74 24.57
C THR A 153 0.62 -2.75 23.71
N PHE A 154 1.93 -2.92 23.55
CA PHE A 154 2.79 -1.99 22.83
C PHE A 154 3.87 -2.73 22.04
N ASP A 155 3.93 -2.51 20.73
CA ASP A 155 4.97 -3.09 19.88
C ASP A 155 6.24 -2.22 19.89
N ILE A 156 7.15 -2.57 20.78
CA ILE A 156 8.39 -1.81 20.97
C ILE A 156 9.32 -1.89 19.76
N LEU A 157 9.35 -3.03 19.08
CA LEU A 157 10.22 -3.25 17.92
C LEU A 157 9.75 -2.43 16.72
N ALA A 158 8.44 -2.43 16.44
CA ALA A 158 7.85 -1.60 15.39
C ALA A 158 8.07 -0.11 15.65
N PHE A 159 7.86 0.35 16.91
CA PHE A 159 8.11 1.72 17.32
C PHE A 159 9.55 2.16 17.05
N PHE A 160 10.53 1.39 17.51
CA PHE A 160 11.94 1.74 17.33
C PHE A 160 12.38 1.64 15.85
N LEU A 161 11.88 0.68 15.09
CA LEU A 161 12.18 0.60 13.65
C LEU A 161 11.80 1.92 12.95
N VAL A 162 10.58 2.39 13.16
CA VAL A 162 10.10 3.62 12.51
C VAL A 162 10.95 4.83 12.93
N LEU A 163 11.32 4.95 14.22
CA LEU A 163 12.18 6.03 14.68
C LEU A 163 13.59 5.99 14.07
N VAL A 164 14.18 4.80 13.97
CA VAL A 164 15.51 4.62 13.35
C VAL A 164 15.46 5.00 11.87
N LEU A 165 14.45 4.52 11.14
CA LEU A 165 14.27 4.86 9.72
C LEU A 165 13.99 6.35 9.52
N THR A 166 13.24 6.97 10.43
CA THR A 166 13.01 8.42 10.43
C THR A 166 14.32 9.18 10.57
N ALA A 167 15.18 8.79 11.52
CA ALA A 167 16.50 9.41 11.70
C ALA A 167 17.38 9.26 10.45
N ILE A 168 17.38 8.07 9.84
CA ILE A 168 18.09 7.80 8.57
C ILE A 168 17.61 8.73 7.46
N LEU A 169 16.31 8.91 7.30
CA LEU A 169 15.73 9.78 6.28
C LEU A 169 16.02 11.28 6.53
N VAL A 170 16.07 11.70 7.77
CA VAL A 170 16.45 13.09 8.13
C VAL A 170 17.90 13.37 7.70
N VAL A 171 18.82 12.43 7.92
CA VAL A 171 20.22 12.54 7.48
C VAL A 171 20.35 12.47 5.95
N GLY A 172 19.37 11.89 5.26
CA GLY A 172 19.32 11.91 3.79
C GLY A 172 20.10 10.78 3.13
N MET A 173 19.92 9.55 3.62
CA MET A 173 20.51 8.38 2.98
C MET A 173 19.86 8.12 1.61
N LYS A 174 20.67 8.07 0.57
CA LYS A 174 20.23 7.66 -0.77
C LYS A 174 20.36 6.15 -0.89
N LEU A 175 19.24 5.45 -1.02
CA LEU A 175 19.26 4.04 -1.43
C LEU A 175 19.82 3.97 -2.85
N SER A 176 20.97 3.31 -2.99
CA SER A 176 21.53 3.02 -4.30
C SER A 176 20.63 2.02 -5.03
N ALA A 177 20.44 2.18 -6.34
CA ALA A 177 19.69 1.23 -7.17
C ALA A 177 20.23 -0.20 -7.02
N ARG A 178 21.54 -0.37 -6.80
CA ARG A 178 22.17 -1.68 -6.53
C ARG A 178 21.71 -2.29 -5.21
N ILE A 179 21.63 -1.49 -4.14
CA ILE A 179 21.14 -1.96 -2.82
C ILE A 179 19.67 -2.35 -2.94
N THR A 180 18.86 -1.54 -3.60
CA THR A 180 17.46 -1.86 -3.85
C THR A 180 17.31 -3.16 -4.62
N ALA A 181 18.05 -3.35 -5.71
CA ALA A 181 18.02 -4.59 -6.49
C ALA A 181 18.46 -5.82 -5.68
N LEU A 182 19.49 -5.68 -4.83
CA LEU A 182 19.94 -6.76 -3.94
C LEU A 182 18.85 -7.17 -2.95
N VAL A 183 18.20 -6.19 -2.31
CA VAL A 183 17.13 -6.49 -1.34
C VAL A 183 15.92 -7.11 -2.04
N VAL A 184 15.57 -6.65 -3.24
CA VAL A 184 14.51 -7.27 -4.06
C VAL A 184 14.87 -8.72 -4.40
N ALA A 185 16.11 -8.99 -4.78
CA ALA A 185 16.59 -10.34 -5.03
C ALA A 185 16.46 -11.22 -3.78
N ILE A 186 16.82 -10.73 -2.59
CA ILE A 186 16.64 -11.44 -1.31
C ILE A 186 15.15 -11.77 -1.09
N LYS A 187 14.25 -10.79 -1.24
CA LYS A 187 12.81 -11.01 -1.06
C LYS A 187 12.26 -12.08 -1.99
N VAL A 188 12.55 -11.95 -3.28
CA VAL A 188 12.09 -12.92 -4.29
C VAL A 188 12.66 -14.29 -3.98
N THR A 189 13.93 -14.39 -3.60
CA THR A 189 14.56 -15.66 -3.21
C THR A 189 13.86 -16.30 -2.02
N VAL A 190 13.52 -15.51 -0.99
CA VAL A 190 12.77 -16.01 0.19
C VAL A 190 11.39 -16.51 -0.21
N VAL A 191 10.66 -15.75 -1.03
CA VAL A 191 9.34 -16.17 -1.53
C VAL A 191 9.47 -17.46 -2.37
N MET A 192 10.50 -17.58 -3.21
CA MET A 192 10.77 -18.79 -3.99
C MET A 192 11.15 -19.99 -3.10
N ILE A 193 11.89 -19.76 -2.01
CA ILE A 193 12.16 -20.81 -1.00
C ILE A 193 10.84 -21.28 -0.38
N VAL A 194 9.96 -20.37 0.02
CA VAL A 194 8.64 -20.73 0.57
C VAL A 194 7.88 -21.59 -0.42
N ILE A 195 7.82 -21.21 -1.69
CA ILE A 195 7.07 -21.95 -2.72
C ILE A 195 7.74 -23.30 -2.99
N ILE A 196 9.03 -23.31 -3.36
CA ILE A 196 9.69 -24.53 -3.86
C ILE A 196 9.91 -25.54 -2.72
N ALA A 197 10.45 -25.09 -1.58
CA ALA A 197 10.68 -25.98 -0.44
C ALA A 197 9.34 -26.37 0.22
N GLY A 198 8.39 -25.42 0.32
CA GLY A 198 7.09 -25.69 0.93
C GLY A 198 6.24 -26.72 0.16
N LEU A 199 6.37 -26.79 -1.18
CA LEU A 199 5.67 -27.80 -1.99
C LEU A 199 5.94 -29.25 -1.55
N PHE A 200 7.12 -29.53 -1.00
CA PHE A 200 7.47 -30.86 -0.51
C PHE A 200 6.75 -31.25 0.79
N PHE A 201 6.17 -30.28 1.50
CA PHE A 201 5.49 -30.46 2.78
C PHE A 201 3.99 -30.24 2.68
N VAL A 202 3.45 -30.04 1.46
CA VAL A 202 2.00 -29.89 1.24
C VAL A 202 1.28 -31.19 1.51
N VAL A 203 0.26 -31.14 2.36
CA VAL A 203 -0.64 -32.23 2.67
C VAL A 203 -2.03 -31.93 2.10
N GLY A 204 -2.52 -32.76 1.19
CA GLY A 204 -3.79 -32.52 0.48
C GLY A 204 -5.03 -32.41 1.38
N ASP A 205 -4.99 -33.01 2.57
CA ASP A 205 -6.09 -32.93 3.54
C ASP A 205 -6.24 -31.56 4.18
N ASN A 206 -5.18 -30.75 4.21
CA ASN A 206 -5.22 -29.36 4.69
C ASN A 206 -6.11 -28.46 3.82
N TYR A 207 -6.42 -28.89 2.58
CA TYR A 207 -7.33 -28.16 1.69
C TYR A 207 -8.80 -28.55 1.84
N LYS A 208 -9.14 -29.39 2.81
CA LYS A 208 -10.52 -29.89 3.00
C LYS A 208 -11.15 -29.34 4.27
N PRO A 209 -12.25 -28.58 4.17
CA PRO A 209 -12.86 -28.08 2.94
C PRO A 209 -12.05 -26.91 2.33
N PHE A 210 -11.99 -26.81 0.98
CA PHE A 210 -11.26 -25.72 0.31
C PHE A 210 -11.90 -24.35 0.57
N ILE A 211 -13.23 -24.30 0.57
CA ILE A 211 -14.02 -23.17 1.06
C ILE A 211 -14.71 -23.65 2.33
N PRO A 212 -14.24 -23.26 3.53
CA PRO A 212 -14.90 -23.64 4.78
C PRO A 212 -16.32 -23.07 4.84
N ASP A 213 -17.20 -23.77 5.55
CA ASP A 213 -18.57 -23.33 5.74
C ASP A 213 -18.60 -21.97 6.48
N ALA A 214 -19.55 -21.14 6.10
CA ALA A 214 -19.74 -19.84 6.73
C ALA A 214 -20.13 -20.03 8.21
N VAL A 215 -19.41 -19.35 9.10
CA VAL A 215 -19.63 -19.43 10.56
C VAL A 215 -19.94 -18.02 11.07
N THR A 216 -21.01 -17.90 11.84
CA THR A 216 -21.31 -16.67 12.57
C THR A 216 -20.35 -16.58 13.75
N PRO A 217 -19.61 -15.44 13.92
CA PRO A 217 -18.69 -15.29 15.04
C PRO A 217 -19.39 -15.46 16.38
N GLU A 218 -18.89 -16.37 17.22
CA GLU A 218 -19.36 -16.51 18.60
C GLU A 218 -18.97 -15.26 19.39
N GLY A 219 -19.94 -14.57 19.95
CA GLY A 219 -19.68 -13.48 20.92
C GLY A 219 -20.06 -12.07 20.48
N GLY A 220 -21.01 -11.93 19.55
CA GLY A 220 -21.68 -10.65 19.29
C GLY A 220 -20.70 -9.46 19.25
N GLY A 221 -19.70 -9.51 18.36
CA GLY A 221 -18.86 -8.34 18.07
C GLY A 221 -19.77 -7.16 17.77
N SER A 222 -19.32 -5.95 18.01
CA SER A 222 -20.04 -4.74 17.61
C SER A 222 -20.46 -4.92 16.14
N ASN A 223 -21.72 -4.64 15.79
CA ASN A 223 -22.17 -4.69 14.40
C ASN A 223 -21.26 -3.89 13.46
N TRP A 224 -20.51 -2.94 13.99
CA TRP A 224 -19.56 -2.10 13.26
C TRP A 224 -18.27 -2.81 12.83
N ASP A 225 -17.91 -3.94 13.45
CA ASP A 225 -16.73 -4.74 13.05
C ASP A 225 -17.04 -5.61 11.82
N SER A 226 -18.32 -5.72 11.45
CA SER A 226 -18.76 -6.46 10.28
C SER A 226 -18.55 -5.67 8.99
N PRO A 227 -18.34 -6.35 7.85
CA PRO A 227 -18.29 -5.72 6.56
C PRO A 227 -19.50 -4.82 6.30
N LEU A 228 -19.28 -3.63 5.75
CA LEU A 228 -20.35 -2.66 5.51
C LEU A 228 -21.47 -3.23 4.62
N VAL A 229 -21.13 -4.10 3.66
CA VAL A 229 -22.11 -4.77 2.80
C VAL A 229 -23.10 -5.61 3.61
N GLN A 230 -22.64 -6.28 4.68
CA GLN A 230 -23.49 -7.07 5.57
C GLN A 230 -24.40 -6.18 6.40
N LEU A 231 -23.87 -5.04 6.90
CA LEU A 231 -24.68 -4.05 7.64
C LEU A 231 -25.78 -3.41 6.78
N LEU A 232 -25.47 -3.12 5.51
CA LEU A 232 -26.44 -2.45 4.61
C LEU A 232 -27.55 -3.39 4.12
N PHE A 233 -27.24 -4.67 3.88
CA PHE A 233 -28.19 -5.63 3.34
C PHE A 233 -28.81 -6.54 4.40
N GLY A 234 -28.47 -6.36 5.69
CA GLY A 234 -29.06 -7.11 6.81
C GLY A 234 -28.66 -8.59 6.87
N TYR A 235 -27.53 -8.97 6.25
CA TYR A 235 -26.98 -10.31 6.38
C TYR A 235 -26.35 -10.49 7.77
N GLU A 236 -26.48 -11.70 8.32
CA GLU A 236 -25.73 -12.03 9.52
C GLU A 236 -24.22 -12.04 9.21
N PRO A 237 -23.38 -11.46 10.09
CA PRO A 237 -21.93 -11.49 9.91
C PRO A 237 -21.43 -12.91 9.85
N THR A 238 -20.73 -13.29 8.78
CA THR A 238 -20.17 -14.63 8.61
C THR A 238 -18.68 -14.54 8.26
N ASN A 239 -17.89 -15.33 8.97
CA ASN A 239 -16.53 -15.65 8.54
C ASN A 239 -16.62 -16.87 7.62
N PHE A 240 -15.66 -16.99 6.70
CA PHE A 240 -15.59 -18.06 5.70
C PHE A 240 -16.73 -18.04 4.67
N GLY A 241 -16.92 -19.11 3.93
CA GLY A 241 -17.85 -19.15 2.81
C GLY A 241 -17.46 -18.21 1.67
N VAL A 242 -18.40 -17.97 0.75
CA VAL A 242 -18.15 -17.10 -0.42
C VAL A 242 -17.96 -15.63 0.00
N MET A 243 -18.75 -15.15 0.96
CA MET A 243 -18.60 -13.76 1.46
C MET A 243 -17.29 -13.59 2.21
N GLY A 244 -16.83 -14.62 2.93
CA GLY A 244 -15.50 -14.61 3.56
C GLY A 244 -14.35 -14.44 2.56
N ILE A 245 -14.47 -14.96 1.33
CA ILE A 245 -13.48 -14.75 0.26
C ILE A 245 -13.41 -13.27 -0.14
N PHE A 246 -14.54 -12.55 -0.24
CA PHE A 246 -14.55 -11.13 -0.58
C PHE A 246 -14.05 -10.27 0.58
N THR A 247 -14.40 -10.61 1.82
CA THR A 247 -13.82 -9.98 3.02
C THR A 247 -12.31 -10.21 3.05
N ALA A 248 -11.87 -11.44 2.80
CA ALA A 248 -10.46 -11.77 2.65
C ALA A 248 -9.78 -10.95 1.54
N ALA A 249 -10.42 -10.83 0.35
CA ALA A 249 -9.89 -10.06 -0.76
C ALA A 249 -9.73 -8.58 -0.42
N SER A 250 -10.68 -8.00 0.35
CA SER A 250 -10.58 -6.61 0.79
C SER A 250 -9.42 -6.38 1.77
N VAL A 251 -9.04 -7.38 2.57
CA VAL A 251 -7.90 -7.30 3.49
C VAL A 251 -6.58 -7.56 2.76
N VAL A 252 -6.48 -8.67 1.97
CA VAL A 252 -5.26 -9.00 1.24
C VAL A 252 -4.96 -8.04 0.08
N PHE A 253 -5.91 -7.19 -0.29
CA PHE A 253 -5.67 -6.08 -1.23
C PHE A 253 -4.45 -5.25 -0.82
N PHE A 254 -4.20 -5.09 0.48
CA PHE A 254 -2.99 -4.46 1.02
C PHE A 254 -1.70 -5.02 0.40
N ALA A 255 -1.67 -6.30 0.08
CA ALA A 255 -0.49 -6.95 -0.49
C ALA A 255 -0.11 -6.40 -1.87
N PHE A 256 -1.03 -5.78 -2.58
CA PHE A 256 -0.81 -5.22 -3.92
C PHE A 256 -0.47 -3.73 -3.91
N ILE A 257 -0.59 -3.06 -2.75
CA ILE A 257 -0.23 -1.64 -2.61
C ILE A 257 1.25 -1.48 -2.92
N GLY A 258 1.56 -0.47 -3.73
CA GLY A 258 2.92 -0.17 -4.17
C GLY A 258 3.12 -0.16 -5.69
N PHE A 259 2.22 -0.74 -6.50
CA PHE A 259 2.31 -0.57 -7.95
C PHE A 259 2.05 0.88 -8.38
N ASP A 260 1.25 1.62 -7.63
CA ASP A 260 0.99 3.04 -7.80
C ASP A 260 2.22 3.89 -7.43
N VAL A 261 3.05 3.42 -6.48
CA VAL A 261 4.34 4.02 -6.15
C VAL A 261 5.30 3.97 -7.35
N VAL A 262 5.20 2.94 -8.22
CA VAL A 262 5.97 2.90 -9.47
C VAL A 262 5.69 4.13 -10.33
N ALA A 263 4.47 4.65 -10.32
CA ALA A 263 4.12 5.86 -11.05
C ALA A 263 4.89 7.11 -10.58
N THR A 264 5.37 7.14 -9.34
CA THR A 264 6.19 8.24 -8.82
C THR A 264 7.60 8.29 -9.44
N ALA A 265 8.07 7.20 -10.04
CA ALA A 265 9.37 7.10 -10.70
C ALA A 265 9.34 7.56 -12.18
N ALA A 266 8.23 8.14 -12.64
CA ALA A 266 8.04 8.54 -14.03
C ALA A 266 9.10 9.54 -14.50
N GLU A 267 9.49 10.50 -13.66
CA GLU A 267 10.52 11.52 -13.98
C GLU A 267 11.92 10.92 -14.16
N GLU A 268 12.21 9.79 -13.52
CA GLU A 268 13.49 9.08 -13.60
C GLU A 268 13.53 8.04 -14.74
N THR A 269 12.41 7.85 -15.44
CA THR A 269 12.26 6.83 -16.49
C THR A 269 12.77 7.34 -17.84
N LYS A 270 13.53 6.49 -18.58
CA LYS A 270 14.11 6.84 -19.89
C LYS A 270 13.03 7.11 -20.94
N LEU A 271 12.08 6.21 -21.06
CA LEU A 271 10.96 6.28 -22.00
C LEU A 271 9.63 6.07 -21.23
N PRO A 272 9.18 7.07 -20.44
CA PRO A 272 8.07 6.90 -19.51
C PRO A 272 6.78 6.47 -20.23
N GLN A 273 6.55 6.97 -21.41
CA GLN A 273 5.38 6.63 -22.21
C GLN A 273 5.24 5.12 -22.53
N ARG A 274 6.36 4.40 -22.68
CA ARG A 274 6.41 2.97 -22.99
C ARG A 274 6.69 2.13 -21.74
N ASP A 275 7.63 2.59 -20.91
CA ASP A 275 8.23 1.77 -19.86
C ASP A 275 7.39 1.80 -18.58
N MET A 276 6.65 2.88 -18.30
CA MET A 276 5.74 2.96 -17.15
C MET A 276 4.62 1.91 -17.18
N PRO A 277 3.84 1.77 -18.28
CA PRO A 277 2.82 0.73 -18.34
C PRO A 277 3.39 -0.69 -18.17
N ARG A 278 4.55 -0.96 -18.77
CA ARG A 278 5.20 -2.27 -18.66
C ARG A 278 5.69 -2.56 -17.25
N GLY A 279 6.27 -1.56 -16.57
CA GLY A 279 6.72 -1.68 -15.20
C GLY A 279 5.58 -1.95 -14.23
N ILE A 280 4.50 -1.16 -14.32
CA ILE A 280 3.32 -1.28 -13.46
C ILE A 280 2.64 -2.65 -13.65
N LEU A 281 2.29 -3.00 -14.89
CA LEU A 281 1.58 -4.26 -15.18
C LEU A 281 2.46 -5.48 -14.96
N GLY A 282 3.76 -5.39 -15.29
CA GLY A 282 4.71 -6.49 -15.10
C GLY A 282 4.93 -6.82 -13.62
N SER A 283 5.13 -5.82 -12.77
CA SER A 283 5.28 -6.02 -11.33
C SER A 283 4.01 -6.61 -10.69
N LEU A 284 2.85 -6.10 -11.08
CA LEU A 284 1.56 -6.61 -10.58
C LEU A 284 1.34 -8.08 -10.95
N LEU A 285 1.59 -8.45 -12.21
CA LEU A 285 1.42 -9.82 -12.69
C LEU A 285 2.35 -10.80 -11.93
N ILE A 286 3.64 -10.45 -11.81
CA ILE A 286 4.61 -11.27 -11.08
C ILE A 286 4.16 -11.45 -9.63
N CYS A 287 3.80 -10.38 -8.94
CA CYS A 287 3.37 -10.45 -7.54
C CYS A 287 2.07 -11.25 -7.38
N THR A 288 1.09 -11.12 -8.28
CA THR A 288 -0.16 -11.90 -8.23
C THR A 288 0.14 -13.39 -8.30
N VAL A 289 0.98 -13.83 -9.24
CA VAL A 289 1.34 -15.25 -9.38
C VAL A 289 2.05 -15.76 -8.12
N LEU A 290 3.01 -14.98 -7.60
CA LEU A 290 3.74 -15.37 -6.39
C LEU A 290 2.81 -15.45 -5.16
N TYR A 291 1.87 -14.53 -5.03
CA TYR A 291 0.95 -14.47 -3.89
C TYR A 291 -0.03 -15.65 -3.87
N VAL A 292 -0.59 -15.98 -5.02
CA VAL A 292 -1.45 -17.16 -5.16
C VAL A 292 -0.68 -18.44 -4.84
N ALA A 293 0.56 -18.56 -5.36
CA ALA A 293 1.39 -19.72 -5.10
C ALA A 293 1.75 -19.87 -3.61
N VAL A 294 2.16 -18.77 -2.95
CA VAL A 294 2.47 -18.78 -1.50
C VAL A 294 1.24 -19.13 -0.68
N ALA A 295 0.07 -18.53 -1.00
CA ALA A 295 -1.17 -18.81 -0.28
C ALA A 295 -1.54 -20.30 -0.35
N LEU A 296 -1.44 -20.91 -1.54
CA LEU A 296 -1.68 -22.34 -1.71
C LEU A 296 -0.68 -23.18 -0.93
N VAL A 297 0.61 -22.89 -1.03
CA VAL A 297 1.65 -23.67 -0.37
C VAL A 297 1.50 -23.61 1.15
N VAL A 298 1.36 -22.40 1.72
CA VAL A 298 1.30 -22.21 3.18
C VAL A 298 0.05 -22.87 3.78
N THR A 299 -1.13 -22.71 3.14
CA THR A 299 -2.35 -23.38 3.60
C THR A 299 -2.36 -24.88 3.35
N GLY A 300 -1.51 -25.37 2.44
CA GLY A 300 -1.26 -26.79 2.23
C GLY A 300 -0.26 -27.41 3.23
N MET A 301 0.72 -26.63 3.70
CA MET A 301 1.71 -27.10 4.69
C MET A 301 1.10 -27.26 6.08
N GLN A 302 0.24 -26.35 6.47
CA GLN A 302 -0.39 -26.32 7.80
C GLN A 302 -1.88 -26.02 7.66
N HIS A 303 -2.71 -26.69 8.49
CA HIS A 303 -4.14 -26.41 8.49
C HIS A 303 -4.41 -24.95 8.85
N TYR A 304 -5.32 -24.30 8.14
CA TYR A 304 -5.54 -22.85 8.23
C TYR A 304 -5.87 -22.36 9.65
N THR A 305 -6.54 -23.19 10.48
CA THR A 305 -6.89 -22.86 11.88
C THR A 305 -5.67 -22.74 12.80
N GLU A 306 -4.56 -23.37 12.44
CA GLU A 306 -3.32 -23.39 13.23
C GLU A 306 -2.28 -22.39 12.76
N LEU A 307 -2.54 -21.70 11.63
CA LEU A 307 -1.60 -20.70 11.08
C LEU A 307 -1.32 -19.59 12.07
N SER A 308 -0.07 -19.18 12.14
CA SER A 308 0.36 -18.02 12.91
C SER A 308 -0.14 -16.71 12.27
N THR A 309 -0.47 -15.74 13.11
CA THR A 309 -0.90 -14.40 12.65
C THR A 309 0.24 -13.38 12.61
N SER A 310 1.41 -13.71 13.15
CA SER A 310 2.56 -12.80 13.23
C SER A 310 3.66 -13.12 12.22
N ALA A 311 4.05 -14.39 12.07
CA ALA A 311 5.09 -14.82 11.14
C ALA A 311 4.69 -16.13 10.41
N PRO A 312 3.53 -16.18 9.72
CA PRO A 312 2.92 -17.42 9.22
C PRO A 312 3.83 -18.23 8.29
N LEU A 313 4.62 -17.59 7.44
CA LEU A 313 5.49 -18.28 6.50
C LEU A 313 6.64 -19.01 7.23
N ALA A 314 7.22 -18.38 8.23
CA ALA A 314 8.28 -18.99 9.02
C ALA A 314 7.74 -20.08 9.94
N ASP A 315 6.61 -19.84 10.58
CA ASP A 315 6.02 -20.76 11.55
C ASP A 315 5.45 -22.01 10.86
N ALA A 316 4.98 -21.92 9.62
CA ALA A 316 4.61 -23.07 8.81
C ALA A 316 5.80 -24.02 8.57
N PHE A 317 7.02 -23.51 8.40
CA PHE A 317 8.21 -24.35 8.32
C PHE A 317 8.65 -24.93 9.68
N LYS A 318 8.41 -24.21 10.78
CA LYS A 318 8.62 -24.76 12.13
C LYS A 318 7.67 -25.94 12.43
N SER A 319 6.40 -25.80 12.05
CA SER A 319 5.38 -26.85 12.30
C SER A 319 5.70 -28.17 11.59
N VAL A 320 6.37 -28.11 10.42
CA VAL A 320 6.81 -29.29 9.68
C VAL A 320 8.22 -29.77 10.07
N GLY A 321 8.81 -29.22 11.16
CA GLY A 321 10.08 -29.67 11.71
C GLY A 321 11.34 -29.11 11.03
N HIS A 322 11.23 -28.00 10.30
CA HIS A 322 12.34 -27.39 9.57
C HIS A 322 12.69 -25.97 10.05
N PRO A 323 13.20 -25.78 11.28
CA PRO A 323 13.50 -24.47 11.87
C PRO A 323 14.58 -23.69 11.11
N PHE A 324 15.46 -24.36 10.36
CA PHE A 324 16.47 -23.69 9.54
C PHE A 324 15.80 -22.82 8.45
N TYR A 325 14.83 -23.36 7.71
CA TYR A 325 14.10 -22.57 6.71
C TYR A 325 13.32 -21.43 7.36
N ALA A 326 12.72 -21.66 8.52
CA ALA A 326 12.03 -20.62 9.27
C ALA A 326 12.96 -19.44 9.61
N GLY A 327 14.20 -19.73 10.04
CA GLY A 327 15.21 -18.70 10.30
C GLY A 327 15.60 -17.91 9.06
N VAL A 328 15.85 -18.59 7.93
CA VAL A 328 16.17 -17.95 6.64
C VAL A 328 15.01 -17.05 6.16
N ILE A 329 13.77 -17.53 6.26
CA ILE A 329 12.56 -16.79 5.88
C ILE A 329 12.40 -15.57 6.76
N SER A 330 12.52 -15.72 8.09
CA SER A 330 12.40 -14.62 9.04
C SER A 330 13.45 -13.53 8.81
N PHE A 331 14.69 -13.91 8.59
CA PHE A 331 15.77 -12.97 8.28
C PHE A 331 15.50 -12.21 6.98
N GLY A 332 15.17 -12.92 5.90
CA GLY A 332 14.90 -12.30 4.61
C GLY A 332 13.66 -11.44 4.62
N ALA A 333 12.60 -11.82 5.35
CA ALA A 333 11.42 -11.00 5.57
C ALA A 333 11.78 -9.72 6.33
N ALA A 334 12.54 -9.81 7.43
CA ALA A 334 12.98 -8.64 8.20
C ALA A 334 13.77 -7.65 7.33
N VAL A 335 14.77 -8.12 6.56
CA VAL A 335 15.55 -7.28 5.64
C VAL A 335 14.62 -6.65 4.57
N GLY A 336 13.74 -7.46 4.01
CA GLY A 336 12.80 -7.02 2.98
C GLY A 336 11.82 -5.95 3.48
N LEU A 337 11.19 -6.18 4.62
CA LEU A 337 10.21 -5.28 5.21
C LEU A 337 10.82 -3.94 5.65
N THR A 338 12.08 -3.94 6.13
CA THR A 338 12.81 -2.70 6.45
C THR A 338 12.87 -1.75 5.24
N THR A 339 13.12 -2.27 4.04
CA THR A 339 13.19 -1.42 2.83
C THR A 339 11.83 -0.92 2.38
N VAL A 340 10.76 -1.72 2.51
CA VAL A 340 9.40 -1.27 2.21
C VAL A 340 8.99 -0.15 3.16
N CYS A 341 9.21 -0.32 4.46
CA CYS A 341 8.95 0.68 5.48
C CYS A 341 9.68 2.01 5.16
N LEU A 342 10.96 1.92 4.77
CA LEU A 342 11.76 3.10 4.39
C LEU A 342 11.20 3.81 3.14
N ILE A 343 10.78 3.04 2.11
CA ILE A 343 10.25 3.60 0.86
C ILE A 343 8.89 4.28 1.11
N LEU A 344 8.00 3.66 1.88
CA LEU A 344 6.70 4.25 2.23
C LEU A 344 6.87 5.54 3.05
N LEU A 345 7.74 5.52 4.06
CA LEU A 345 8.04 6.70 4.89
C LEU A 345 8.65 7.84 4.04
N LEU A 346 9.52 7.50 3.08
CA LEU A 346 10.07 8.47 2.13
C LEU A 346 8.98 9.01 1.20
N GLY A 347 8.12 8.16 0.65
CA GLY A 347 6.98 8.53 -0.19
C GLY A 347 6.06 9.51 0.51
N GLN A 348 5.69 9.22 1.75
CA GLN A 348 4.86 10.10 2.57
C GLN A 348 5.47 11.49 2.76
N THR A 349 6.74 11.56 3.13
CA THR A 349 7.41 12.85 3.34
C THR A 349 7.47 13.67 2.07
N ARG A 350 7.61 13.02 0.89
CA ARG A 350 7.61 13.69 -0.43
C ARG A 350 6.23 14.23 -0.78
N VAL A 351 5.16 13.46 -0.57
CA VAL A 351 3.79 13.93 -0.83
C VAL A 351 3.46 15.12 0.07
N PHE A 352 3.74 15.01 1.36
CA PHE A 352 3.50 16.10 2.32
C PHE A 352 4.29 17.36 1.98
N PHE A 353 5.55 17.22 1.57
CA PHE A 353 6.39 18.30 1.11
C PHE A 353 5.85 18.95 -0.17
N ALA A 354 5.40 18.15 -1.16
CA ALA A 354 4.82 18.65 -2.40
C ALA A 354 3.54 19.46 -2.14
N MET A 355 2.63 18.94 -1.31
CA MET A 355 1.41 19.67 -0.92
C MET A 355 1.72 21.00 -0.21
N SER A 356 2.77 21.03 0.63
CA SER A 356 3.22 22.26 1.28
C SER A 356 3.86 23.23 0.28
N ARG A 357 4.61 22.75 -0.72
CA ARG A 357 5.19 23.56 -1.79
C ARG A 357 4.11 24.18 -2.69
N ASP A 358 3.04 23.46 -2.96
CA ASP A 358 1.89 23.94 -3.72
C ASP A 358 1.02 24.93 -2.90
N GLY A 359 1.38 25.16 -1.62
CA GLY A 359 0.71 26.10 -0.72
C GLY A 359 -0.55 25.53 -0.06
N LEU A 360 -0.85 24.24 -0.25
CA LEU A 360 -2.02 23.59 0.33
C LEU A 360 -1.82 23.27 1.82
N LEU A 361 -0.57 23.10 2.26
CA LEU A 361 -0.16 22.95 3.65
C LEU A 361 0.77 24.09 4.09
N PRO A 362 0.94 24.35 5.40
CA PRO A 362 1.79 25.41 5.91
C PRO A 362 3.23 25.34 5.35
N ARG A 363 3.76 26.48 4.94
CA ARG A 363 5.13 26.61 4.40
C ARG A 363 6.22 26.12 5.35
N PHE A 364 5.91 26.05 6.64
CA PHE A 364 6.80 25.47 7.65
C PHE A 364 7.29 24.07 7.27
N PHE A 365 6.45 23.27 6.58
CA PHE A 365 6.75 21.91 6.18
C PHE A 365 7.52 21.80 4.85
N SER A 366 7.61 22.88 4.07
CA SER A 366 8.40 22.92 2.83
C SER A 366 9.85 23.36 3.02
N VAL A 367 10.29 23.57 4.27
CA VAL A 367 11.67 23.96 4.59
C VAL A 367 12.59 22.75 4.59
N THR A 368 13.67 22.81 3.79
CA THR A 368 14.71 21.78 3.76
C THR A 368 15.80 22.04 4.80
N HIS A 369 16.42 20.95 5.29
CA HIS A 369 17.53 21.06 6.25
C HIS A 369 18.75 21.74 5.59
N PRO A 370 19.41 22.72 6.25
CA PRO A 370 20.51 23.46 5.64
C PRO A 370 21.67 22.60 5.14
N ARG A 371 22.04 21.56 5.92
CA ARG A 371 23.17 20.65 5.62
C ARG A 371 22.76 19.47 4.77
N PHE A 372 21.66 18.79 5.12
CA PHE A 372 21.25 17.52 4.49
C PHE A 372 20.35 17.69 3.26
N LYS A 373 19.77 18.88 3.07
CA LYS A 373 18.85 19.22 1.97
C LYS A 373 17.62 18.30 1.92
N THR A 374 17.21 17.75 3.07
CA THR A 374 16.04 16.88 3.24
C THR A 374 14.87 17.65 3.87
N PRO A 375 13.61 17.27 3.63
CA PRO A 375 12.43 17.86 4.28
C PRO A 375 12.30 17.37 5.73
N TYR A 376 13.23 17.73 6.62
CA TYR A 376 13.40 17.15 7.94
C TYR A 376 12.20 17.36 8.88
N ARG A 377 11.52 18.51 8.79
CA ARG A 377 10.39 18.82 9.68
C ARG A 377 9.21 17.89 9.49
N PRO A 378 8.66 17.69 8.26
CA PRO A 378 7.61 16.72 8.06
C PRO A 378 8.10 15.29 8.33
N THR A 379 9.36 14.97 8.01
CA THR A 379 9.92 13.64 8.26
C THR A 379 9.91 13.29 9.75
N ILE A 380 10.34 14.20 10.63
CA ILE A 380 10.35 13.98 12.08
C ILE A 380 8.92 13.89 12.62
N LEU A 381 8.06 14.86 12.27
CA LEU A 381 6.69 14.90 12.78
C LEU A 381 5.93 13.62 12.41
N LEU A 382 5.94 13.28 11.12
CA LEU A 382 5.22 12.11 10.62
C LEU A 382 5.84 10.82 11.15
N GLY A 383 7.17 10.72 11.19
CA GLY A 383 7.87 9.55 11.71
C GLY A 383 7.54 9.26 13.17
N VAL A 384 7.48 10.28 14.03
CA VAL A 384 7.09 10.11 15.44
C VAL A 384 5.63 9.68 15.58
N VAL A 385 4.72 10.32 14.81
CA VAL A 385 3.30 9.94 14.82
C VAL A 385 3.12 8.49 14.37
N ILE A 386 3.78 8.09 13.27
CA ILE A 386 3.71 6.72 12.74
C ILE A 386 4.29 5.72 13.74
N ALA A 387 5.40 6.05 14.40
CA ALA A 387 6.00 5.16 15.40
C ALA A 387 5.02 4.90 16.56
N ILE A 388 4.33 5.94 17.05
CA ILE A 388 3.31 5.80 18.09
C ILE A 388 2.15 4.93 17.57
N VAL A 389 1.64 5.20 16.37
CA VAL A 389 0.56 4.42 15.77
C VAL A 389 0.96 2.95 15.60
N ALA A 390 2.16 2.67 15.09
CA ALA A 390 2.66 1.31 14.94
C ALA A 390 2.82 0.58 16.27
N GLY A 391 3.14 1.31 17.37
CA GLY A 391 3.28 0.74 18.70
C GLY A 391 1.95 0.30 19.33
N PHE A 392 0.85 1.01 19.08
CA PHE A 392 -0.42 0.82 19.81
C PHE A 392 -1.56 0.21 18.98
N THR A 393 -1.41 0.08 17.66
CA THR A 393 -2.51 -0.34 16.77
C THR A 393 -2.27 -1.71 16.17
N SER A 394 -3.33 -2.51 16.08
CA SER A 394 -3.26 -3.84 15.47
C SER A 394 -3.02 -3.79 13.95
N ILE A 395 -2.37 -4.81 13.42
CA ILE A 395 -2.07 -4.89 11.99
C ILE A 395 -3.33 -4.87 11.12
N ASN A 396 -4.42 -5.48 11.61
CA ASN A 396 -5.67 -5.58 10.86
C ASN A 396 -6.37 -4.22 10.72
N GLU A 397 -6.44 -3.45 11.83
CA GLU A 397 -7.01 -2.10 11.81
C GLU A 397 -6.22 -1.17 10.90
N LEU A 398 -4.90 -1.26 10.96
CA LEU A 398 -4.02 -0.48 10.09
C LEU A 398 -4.21 -0.84 8.62
N ALA A 399 -4.20 -2.13 8.29
CA ALA A 399 -4.31 -2.60 6.91
C ALA A 399 -5.66 -2.23 6.27
N THR A 400 -6.77 -2.36 7.00
CA THR A 400 -8.11 -2.03 6.48
C THR A 400 -8.27 -0.52 6.22
N LEU A 401 -7.67 0.33 7.06
CA LEU A 401 -7.64 1.78 6.85
C LEU A 401 -6.79 2.20 5.66
N VAL A 402 -5.66 1.53 5.42
CA VAL A 402 -4.87 1.75 4.20
C VAL A 402 -5.68 1.36 2.97
N ASN A 403 -6.33 0.18 3.02
CA ASN A 403 -7.05 -0.37 1.88
C ASN A 403 -8.21 0.54 1.43
N ILE A 404 -8.97 1.10 2.37
CA ILE A 404 -10.08 1.98 2.00
C ILE A 404 -9.59 3.24 1.29
N GLY A 405 -8.47 3.83 1.73
CA GLY A 405 -7.84 4.98 1.10
C GLY A 405 -7.34 4.65 -0.30
N THR A 406 -6.54 3.60 -0.44
CA THR A 406 -6.00 3.18 -1.75
C THR A 406 -7.11 2.83 -2.75
N LEU A 407 -8.15 2.10 -2.31
CA LEU A 407 -9.30 1.79 -3.17
C LEU A 407 -10.05 3.06 -3.58
N PHE A 408 -10.18 4.03 -2.67
CA PHE A 408 -10.75 5.33 -3.00
C PHE A 408 -9.91 6.08 -4.04
N ALA A 409 -8.57 6.08 -3.91
CA ALA A 409 -7.67 6.66 -4.91
C ALA A 409 -7.85 5.97 -6.28
N PHE A 410 -8.05 4.65 -6.33
CA PHE A 410 -8.32 3.92 -7.57
C PHE A 410 -9.62 4.34 -8.23
N VAL A 411 -10.68 4.54 -7.45
CA VAL A 411 -11.96 5.09 -7.94
C VAL A 411 -11.72 6.47 -8.57
N MET A 412 -10.98 7.33 -7.91
CA MET A 412 -10.69 8.68 -8.39
C MET A 412 -9.83 8.70 -9.66
N VAL A 413 -8.82 7.83 -9.74
CA VAL A 413 -7.97 7.71 -10.94
C VAL A 413 -8.78 7.16 -12.11
N ALA A 414 -9.59 6.13 -11.91
CA ALA A 414 -10.46 5.58 -12.97
C ALA A 414 -11.48 6.62 -13.47
N ALA A 415 -12.10 7.37 -12.57
CA ALA A 415 -12.97 8.49 -12.93
C ALA A 415 -12.20 9.58 -13.69
N GLY A 416 -10.98 9.90 -13.24
CA GLY A 416 -10.10 10.85 -13.90
C GLY A 416 -9.77 10.50 -15.35
N VAL A 417 -9.56 9.21 -15.67
CA VAL A 417 -9.37 8.74 -17.06
C VAL A 417 -10.58 9.06 -17.93
N ILE A 418 -11.79 8.80 -17.42
CA ILE A 418 -13.05 9.10 -18.15
C ILE A 418 -13.18 10.60 -18.40
N ILE A 419 -12.94 11.41 -17.37
CA ILE A 419 -13.03 12.87 -17.43
C ILE A 419 -11.98 13.43 -18.40
N LEU A 420 -10.71 13.03 -18.27
CA LEU A 420 -9.63 13.54 -19.10
C LEU A 420 -9.80 13.18 -20.58
N ARG A 421 -10.37 12.02 -20.90
CA ARG A 421 -10.68 11.64 -22.27
C ARG A 421 -11.80 12.48 -22.89
N ARG A 422 -12.74 12.96 -22.07
CA ARG A 422 -13.83 13.86 -22.55
C ARG A 422 -13.40 15.31 -22.63
N THR A 423 -12.61 15.79 -21.67
CA THR A 423 -12.21 17.22 -21.57
C THR A 423 -11.00 17.55 -22.43
N ARG A 424 -10.06 16.61 -22.59
CA ARG A 424 -8.81 16.78 -23.36
C ARG A 424 -8.61 15.59 -24.33
N PRO A 425 -9.43 15.46 -25.37
CA PRO A 425 -9.29 14.40 -26.39
C PRO A 425 -8.01 14.57 -27.23
N ASP A 426 -7.49 15.78 -27.31
CA ASP A 426 -6.29 16.22 -28.05
C ASP A 426 -4.99 15.69 -27.47
N LEU A 427 -4.94 15.30 -26.20
CA LEU A 427 -3.72 14.84 -25.56
C LEU A 427 -3.20 13.55 -26.19
N HIS A 428 -1.89 13.56 -26.49
CA HIS A 428 -1.20 12.35 -26.93
C HIS A 428 -1.10 11.34 -25.79
N ARG A 429 -1.62 10.13 -26.02
CA ARG A 429 -1.61 9.01 -25.08
C ARG A 429 -0.86 7.84 -25.69
N ALA A 430 0.34 7.59 -25.21
CA ALA A 430 1.15 6.48 -25.71
C ALA A 430 0.59 5.11 -25.27
N PHE A 431 0.04 5.04 -24.07
CA PHE A 431 -0.77 3.92 -23.62
C PHE A 431 -2.22 4.37 -23.46
N ARG A 432 -3.14 3.58 -23.95
CA ARG A 432 -4.58 3.82 -23.88
C ARG A 432 -5.25 2.67 -23.14
N THR A 433 -5.89 2.96 -22.03
CA THR A 433 -6.77 2.01 -21.36
C THR A 433 -7.80 1.47 -22.35
N PRO A 434 -7.90 0.13 -22.52
CA PRO A 434 -8.86 -0.44 -23.45
C PRO A 434 -10.31 -0.18 -23.00
N TRP A 435 -11.23 -0.22 -23.97
CA TRP A 435 -12.68 -0.17 -23.76
C TRP A 435 -13.17 0.94 -22.82
N VAL A 436 -12.59 2.13 -22.87
CA VAL A 436 -13.11 3.27 -22.12
C VAL A 436 -14.44 3.73 -22.75
N PRO A 437 -15.53 3.92 -21.97
CA PRO A 437 -15.53 4.04 -20.48
C PRO A 437 -15.76 2.74 -19.71
N VAL A 438 -15.95 1.59 -20.35
CA VAL A 438 -16.38 0.34 -19.70
C VAL A 438 -15.35 -0.14 -18.66
N LEU A 439 -14.06 -0.24 -19.04
CA LEU A 439 -13.03 -0.75 -18.12
C LEU A 439 -12.83 0.16 -16.89
N PRO A 440 -12.74 1.49 -17.00
CA PRO A 440 -12.72 2.37 -15.83
C PRO A 440 -13.98 2.23 -14.95
N ILE A 441 -15.17 2.05 -15.53
CA ILE A 441 -16.41 1.81 -14.75
C ILE A 441 -16.32 0.48 -14.01
N LEU A 442 -15.83 -0.58 -14.63
CA LEU A 442 -15.57 -1.86 -13.97
C LEU A 442 -14.54 -1.72 -12.84
N SER A 443 -13.47 -0.93 -13.05
CA SER A 443 -12.49 -0.63 -12.01
C SER A 443 -13.12 0.08 -10.81
N ILE A 444 -13.97 1.08 -11.06
CA ILE A 444 -14.73 1.77 -10.01
C ILE A 444 -15.63 0.79 -9.26
N ALA A 445 -16.45 0.02 -9.99
CA ALA A 445 -17.38 -0.92 -9.38
C ALA A 445 -16.66 -2.00 -8.53
N ALA A 446 -15.56 -2.56 -9.06
CA ALA A 446 -14.77 -3.56 -8.35
C ALA A 446 -14.07 -2.99 -7.12
N SER A 447 -13.52 -1.75 -7.20
CA SER A 447 -12.94 -1.06 -6.05
C SER A 447 -13.98 -0.76 -4.98
N LEU A 448 -15.15 -0.25 -5.36
CA LEU A 448 -16.27 -0.02 -4.43
C LEU A 448 -16.77 -1.31 -3.80
N TRP A 449 -16.80 -2.42 -4.56
CA TRP A 449 -17.17 -3.72 -4.01
C TRP A 449 -16.22 -4.18 -2.90
N LEU A 450 -14.90 -4.06 -3.10
CA LEU A 450 -13.94 -4.36 -2.04
C LEU A 450 -14.07 -3.39 -0.86
N MET A 451 -14.29 -2.09 -1.11
CA MET A 451 -14.53 -1.12 -0.04
C MET A 451 -15.75 -1.51 0.80
N LEU A 452 -16.85 -1.94 0.19
CA LEU A 452 -18.06 -2.39 0.90
C LEU A 452 -17.84 -3.65 1.74
N ASN A 453 -16.82 -4.45 1.41
CA ASN A 453 -16.42 -5.62 2.20
C ASN A 453 -15.42 -5.29 3.33
N LEU A 454 -15.06 -4.02 3.53
CA LEU A 454 -14.32 -3.56 4.71
C LEU A 454 -15.27 -3.29 5.87
N PRO A 455 -14.77 -3.39 7.14
CA PRO A 455 -15.57 -3.14 8.34
C PRO A 455 -16.22 -1.76 8.34
N GLY A 456 -17.44 -1.65 8.92
CA GLY A 456 -18.13 -0.37 9.07
C GLY A 456 -17.33 0.65 9.88
N GLU A 457 -16.59 0.21 10.89
CA GLU A 457 -15.69 1.05 11.67
C GLU A 457 -14.58 1.69 10.81
N THR A 458 -14.03 0.96 9.84
CA THR A 458 -13.05 1.48 8.88
C THR A 458 -13.64 2.62 8.05
N TRP A 459 -14.88 2.48 7.60
CA TRP A 459 -15.59 3.55 6.89
C TRP A 459 -15.80 4.78 7.74
N PHE A 460 -16.17 4.60 9.01
CA PHE A 460 -16.32 5.71 9.94
C PHE A 460 -15.00 6.46 10.17
N ARG A 461 -13.92 5.73 10.45
CA ARG A 461 -12.58 6.31 10.64
C ARG A 461 -12.12 7.06 9.38
N PHE A 462 -12.34 6.48 8.20
CA PHE A 462 -12.01 7.10 6.92
C PHE A 462 -12.84 8.37 6.68
N ALA A 463 -14.14 8.33 6.93
CA ALA A 463 -15.02 9.51 6.79
C ALA A 463 -14.58 10.65 7.72
N VAL A 464 -14.22 10.35 8.97
CA VAL A 464 -13.68 11.35 9.92
C VAL A 464 -12.38 11.96 9.39
N TRP A 465 -11.46 11.13 8.90
CA TRP A 465 -10.20 11.60 8.32
C TRP A 465 -10.44 12.53 7.12
N MET A 466 -11.33 12.14 6.21
CA MET A 466 -11.67 12.94 5.04
C MET A 466 -12.37 14.24 5.43
N ALA A 467 -13.24 14.23 6.44
CA ALA A 467 -13.89 15.44 6.96
C ALA A 467 -12.85 16.42 7.53
N ILE A 468 -11.87 15.93 8.30
CA ILE A 468 -10.75 16.75 8.79
C ILE A 468 -9.98 17.35 7.62
N GLY A 469 -9.67 16.56 6.59
CA GLY A 469 -8.98 17.05 5.39
C GLY A 469 -9.75 18.15 4.67
N ILE A 470 -11.06 18.00 4.52
CA ILE A 470 -11.93 19.01 3.90
C ILE A 470 -11.93 20.31 4.74
N VAL A 471 -12.02 20.20 6.07
CA VAL A 471 -11.96 21.37 6.97
C VAL A 471 -10.62 22.08 6.83
N VAL A 472 -9.50 21.35 6.84
CA VAL A 472 -8.14 21.92 6.67
C VAL A 472 -8.03 22.62 5.30
N TYR A 473 -8.58 22.05 4.24
CA TYR A 473 -8.59 22.67 2.92
C TYR A 473 -9.31 24.03 2.92
N PHE A 474 -10.52 24.10 3.48
CA PHE A 474 -11.29 25.32 3.49
C PHE A 474 -10.72 26.39 4.42
N LEU A 475 -10.16 25.98 5.57
CA LEU A 475 -9.54 26.92 6.54
C LEU A 475 -8.19 27.46 6.05
N TYR A 476 -7.38 26.62 5.40
CA TYR A 476 -6.01 26.98 5.02
C TYR A 476 -5.74 26.82 3.53
N GLY A 477 -5.90 25.63 2.95
CA GLY A 477 -5.43 25.29 1.61
C GLY A 477 -5.99 26.20 0.52
N ARG A 478 -7.29 26.45 0.52
CA ARG A 478 -7.99 27.26 -0.48
C ARG A 478 -7.44 28.70 -0.58
N SER A 479 -7.10 29.32 0.54
CA SER A 479 -6.66 30.72 0.62
C SER A 479 -5.16 30.87 0.31
N HIS A 480 -4.37 29.80 0.53
CA HIS A 480 -2.92 29.81 0.39
C HIS A 480 -2.42 29.10 -0.88
N SER A 481 -3.30 28.44 -1.63
CA SER A 481 -3.01 27.74 -2.87
C SER A 481 -2.23 28.62 -3.86
N ARG A 482 -1.11 28.10 -4.38
CA ARG A 482 -0.28 28.79 -5.38
C ARG A 482 -1.05 29.08 -6.67
N LEU A 483 -1.84 28.10 -7.14
CA LEU A 483 -2.75 28.27 -8.30
C LEU A 483 -3.86 29.28 -8.03
N GLY A 484 -4.32 29.37 -6.79
CA GLY A 484 -5.31 30.35 -6.36
C GLY A 484 -4.80 31.78 -6.51
N ARG A 485 -3.53 32.02 -6.17
CA ARG A 485 -2.85 33.32 -6.23
C ARG A 485 -2.52 33.73 -7.67
N MET A 486 -1.94 32.79 -8.47
CA MET A 486 -1.65 33.07 -9.90
C MET A 486 -2.90 33.45 -10.70
N GLY A 487 -4.05 32.85 -10.40
CA GLY A 487 -5.31 33.21 -11.06
C GLY A 487 -5.96 34.50 -10.54
N ALA A 488 -5.55 35.00 -9.39
CA ALA A 488 -5.92 36.32 -8.88
C ALA A 488 -5.05 37.42 -9.53
N ASP A 489 -3.73 37.18 -9.65
CA ASP A 489 -2.79 38.12 -10.25
C ASP A 489 -2.98 38.27 -11.78
N ALA A 490 -3.53 37.24 -12.45
CA ALA A 490 -3.86 37.31 -13.88
C ALA A 490 -5.16 38.10 -14.20
N LYS A 491 -5.87 38.56 -13.17
CA LYS A 491 -7.11 39.37 -13.30
C LYS A 491 -6.87 40.87 -13.05
N TYR A 492 -5.66 41.27 -12.79
CA TYR A 492 -5.20 42.66 -12.70
C TYR A 492 -4.05 42.88 -13.69
#